data_c1e6ffbb7615f2b2421c046cc786da8c
#
_entry.id   c1e6ffbb7615f2b2421c046cc786da8c
#
_cell.length_a   1.000
_cell.length_b   1.000
_cell.length_c   1.000
_cell.angle_alpha   90.00
_cell.angle_beta   90.00
_cell.angle_gamma   90.00
#
_symmetry.space_group_name_H-M   'P 1'
#
loop_
_entity.id
_entity.type
_entity.pdbx_description
1 polymer ?
#
loop_
_entity_poly.entity_id
_entity_poly.type
_entity_poly.pdbx_seq_one_letter_code
_entity_poly.pdbx_strand_id
1 'polypeptide(L)'
;TKDIVLVFGSYAKNTQTHKSDIDVMVINEKGEKTINFRDLELLYKKEINPMFFSKEEFVAMLQDKDENVAKQALKNHVVLSGSEDFWKLVENGSRTL
;
A
#
# COMPACT_ATOMS: atom_id res chain seq x y z
N THR A 1 16.75 -4.39 -4.21
CA THR A 1 15.32 -4.54 -4.50
C THR A 1 14.57 -3.29 -4.07
N LYS A 2 13.70 -2.83 -4.94
CA LYS A 2 12.91 -1.64 -4.65
C LYS A 2 11.63 -2.02 -3.91
N ASP A 3 11.29 -1.19 -2.94
CA ASP A 3 10.02 -1.36 -2.25
C ASP A 3 8.86 -1.00 -3.20
N ILE A 4 7.75 -1.69 -3.01
CA ILE A 4 6.48 -1.32 -3.64
C ILE A 4 5.82 -0.30 -2.72
N VAL A 5 5.44 0.85 -3.26
CA VAL A 5 4.81 1.91 -2.48
C VAL A 5 3.49 2.30 -3.15
N LEU A 6 2.41 2.20 -2.39
CA LEU A 6 1.07 2.54 -2.85
C LEU A 6 0.45 3.61 -1.96
N VAL A 7 -0.28 4.53 -2.57
CA VAL A 7 -1.23 5.38 -1.85
C VAL A 7 -2.61 4.76 -2.01
N PHE A 8 -3.36 4.65 -0.94
CA PHE A 8 -4.71 4.08 -0.98
C PHE A 8 -5.65 4.88 -0.07
N GLY A 9 -6.84 4.38 0.18
CA GLY A 9 -7.82 5.08 1.01
C GLY A 9 -8.43 6.27 0.29
N SER A 10 -8.76 7.32 1.04
CA SER A 10 -9.49 8.47 0.50
C SER A 10 -8.76 9.17 -0.63
N TYR A 11 -7.43 9.25 -0.58
CA TYR A 11 -6.66 9.88 -1.65
C TYR A 11 -6.74 9.10 -2.96
N ALA A 12 -6.67 7.79 -2.90
CA ALA A 12 -6.77 6.95 -4.10
C ALA A 12 -8.20 6.96 -4.67
N LYS A 13 -9.20 7.10 -3.80
CA LYS A 13 -10.61 7.18 -4.21
C LYS A 13 -11.02 8.57 -4.67
N ASN A 14 -10.15 9.55 -4.54
CA ASN A 14 -10.45 10.95 -4.84
C ASN A 14 -11.60 11.50 -3.98
N THR A 15 -11.67 11.05 -2.73
CA THR A 15 -12.68 11.51 -1.75
C THR A 15 -12.05 12.28 -0.60
N GLN A 16 -10.78 12.63 -0.73
CA GLN A 16 -10.04 13.33 0.33
C GLN A 16 -10.57 14.73 0.57
N THR A 17 -10.41 15.17 1.82
CA THR A 17 -10.61 16.56 2.22
C THR A 17 -9.25 17.10 2.66
N HIS A 18 -9.15 18.40 2.92
CA HIS A 18 -7.89 18.96 3.39
C HIS A 18 -7.49 18.45 4.78
N LYS A 19 -8.39 17.78 5.50
CA LYS A 19 -8.10 17.14 6.80
C LYS A 19 -7.77 15.66 6.68
N SER A 20 -7.87 15.08 5.49
CA SER A 20 -7.61 13.66 5.30
C SER A 20 -6.13 13.33 5.46
N ASP A 21 -5.85 12.24 6.16
CA ASP A 21 -4.51 11.68 6.23
C ASP A 21 -4.21 10.90 4.95
N ILE A 22 -2.94 10.71 4.68
CA ILE A 22 -2.50 9.94 3.51
C ILE A 22 -2.19 8.52 3.95
N ASP A 23 -2.94 7.55 3.43
CA ASP A 23 -2.70 6.14 3.72
C ASP A 23 -1.72 5.58 2.68
N VAL A 24 -0.62 5.02 3.17
CA VAL A 24 0.44 4.48 2.33
C VAL A 24 0.68 3.02 2.70
N MET A 25 0.82 2.18 1.71
CA MET A 25 1.22 0.78 1.92
C MET A 25 2.58 0.56 1.29
N VAL A 26 3.50 0.01 2.05
CA VAL A 26 4.83 -0.36 1.58
C VAL A 26 4.95 -1.88 1.65
N ILE A 27 5.32 -2.49 0.54
CA ILE A 27 5.49 -3.94 0.45
C ILE A 27 6.94 -4.21 0.07
N ASN A 28 7.61 -4.99 0.89
CA ASN A 28 8.99 -5.41 0.61
C ASN A 28 9.18 -6.85 1.04
N GLU A 29 10.40 -7.35 0.92
CA GLU A 29 10.67 -8.78 1.12
C GLU A 29 10.31 -9.26 2.52
N LYS A 30 10.63 -8.46 3.53
CA LYS A 30 10.47 -8.86 4.94
C LYS A 30 9.42 -8.07 5.71
N GLY A 31 8.77 -7.12 5.08
CA GLY A 31 7.81 -6.24 5.77
C GLY A 31 8.48 -5.26 6.72
N GLU A 32 9.72 -4.89 6.43
CA GLU A 32 10.49 -4.01 7.29
C GLU A 32 10.18 -2.55 7.03
N LYS A 33 10.31 -1.73 8.08
CA LYS A 33 10.16 -0.28 7.98
C LYS A 33 11.41 0.31 7.32
N THR A 34 11.34 0.47 6.01
CA THR A 34 12.48 0.90 5.19
C THR A 34 12.42 2.37 4.80
N ILE A 35 11.27 3.01 4.96
CA ILE A 35 11.05 4.40 4.55
C ILE A 35 10.51 5.19 5.73
N ASN A 36 11.10 6.36 5.97
CA ASN A 36 10.62 7.30 6.97
C ASN A 36 9.92 8.45 6.24
N PHE A 37 8.63 8.62 6.48
CA PHE A 37 7.82 9.63 5.81
C PHE A 37 7.78 10.98 6.53
N ARG A 38 8.51 11.13 7.63
CA ARG A 38 8.44 12.32 8.46
C ARG A 38 8.75 13.62 7.71
N ASP A 39 9.74 13.60 6.83
CA ASP A 39 10.09 14.80 6.06
C ASP A 39 8.96 15.20 5.12
N LEU A 40 8.29 14.22 4.52
CA LEU A 40 7.15 14.49 3.65
C LEU A 40 5.96 15.03 4.45
N GLU A 41 5.73 14.49 5.64
CA GLU A 41 4.68 15.00 6.53
C GLU A 41 4.90 16.47 6.86
N LEU A 42 6.15 16.82 7.18
CA LEU A 42 6.50 18.21 7.50
C LEU A 42 6.37 19.12 6.30
N LEU A 43 6.81 18.65 5.14
CA LEU A 43 6.77 19.44 3.91
C LEU A 43 5.34 19.75 3.46
N TYR A 44 4.47 18.76 3.47
CA TYR A 44 3.10 18.90 2.98
C TYR A 44 2.08 19.19 4.07
N LYS A 45 2.50 19.23 5.33
CA LYS A 45 1.63 19.47 6.49
C LYS A 45 0.46 18.49 6.51
N LYS A 46 0.74 17.24 6.18
CA LYS A 46 -0.22 16.13 6.17
C LYS A 46 0.34 14.98 6.97
N GLU A 47 -0.52 14.31 7.71
CA GLU A 47 -0.14 13.09 8.39
C GLU A 47 -0.14 11.93 7.40
N ILE A 48 0.91 11.14 7.41
CA ILE A 48 1.04 9.95 6.57
C ILE A 48 0.96 8.73 7.49
N ASN A 49 0.07 7.81 7.15
CA ASN A 49 -0.12 6.57 7.89
C ASN A 49 0.47 5.41 7.07
N PRO A 50 1.73 5.05 7.30
CA PRO A 50 2.33 3.96 6.54
C PRO A 50 2.05 2.62 7.16
N MET A 51 1.81 1.61 6.32
CA MET A 51 1.70 0.22 6.73
C MET A 51 2.73 -0.58 5.94
N PHE A 52 3.48 -1.42 6.63
CA PHE A 52 4.57 -2.20 6.02
C PHE A 52 4.20 -3.67 6.06
N PHE A 53 4.25 -4.33 4.92
CA PHE A 53 3.96 -5.75 4.78
C PHE A 53 5.05 -6.45 3.98
N SER A 54 5.29 -7.72 4.27
CA SER A 54 6.08 -8.54 3.39
C SER A 54 5.26 -8.91 2.15
N LYS A 55 5.94 -9.30 1.09
CA LYS A 55 5.26 -9.80 -0.11
C LYS A 55 4.38 -11.00 0.22
N GLU A 56 4.87 -11.89 1.06
CA GLU A 56 4.14 -13.07 1.50
C GLU A 56 2.87 -12.72 2.27
N GLU A 57 2.98 -11.76 3.20
CA GLU A 57 1.81 -11.29 3.95
C GLU A 57 0.77 -10.67 3.03
N PHE A 58 1.20 -9.87 2.08
CA PHE A 58 0.29 -9.21 1.14
C PHE A 58 -0.48 -10.25 0.32
N VAL A 59 0.20 -11.24 -0.23
CA VAL A 59 -0.42 -12.32 -1.00
C VAL A 59 -1.41 -13.10 -0.13
N ALA A 60 -1.03 -13.41 1.11
CA ALA A 60 -1.91 -14.13 2.04
C ALA A 60 -3.19 -13.35 2.31
N MET A 61 -3.08 -12.02 2.47
CA MET A 61 -4.25 -11.17 2.68
C MET A 61 -5.17 -11.15 1.46
N LEU A 62 -4.62 -11.17 0.25
CA LEU A 62 -5.45 -11.24 -0.96
C LEU A 62 -6.22 -12.54 -1.05
N GLN A 63 -5.68 -13.62 -0.51
CA GLN A 63 -6.31 -14.94 -0.52
C GLN A 63 -7.28 -15.18 0.63
N ASP A 64 -7.33 -14.30 1.60
CA ASP A 64 -8.21 -14.41 2.74
C ASP A 64 -9.66 -14.23 2.30
N LYS A 65 -10.59 -14.90 2.99
CA LYS A 65 -12.02 -14.77 2.74
C LYS A 65 -12.55 -13.39 3.14
N ASP A 66 -12.01 -12.86 4.23
CA ASP A 66 -12.52 -11.65 4.84
C ASP A 66 -11.93 -10.41 4.18
N GLU A 67 -12.66 -9.31 4.27
CA GLU A 67 -12.16 -8.02 3.81
C GLU A 67 -10.98 -7.60 4.68
N ASN A 68 -9.99 -6.97 4.05
CA ASN A 68 -8.79 -6.50 4.75
C ASN A 68 -8.16 -5.34 3.98
N VAL A 69 -7.11 -4.76 4.58
CA VAL A 69 -6.47 -3.58 4.02
C VAL A 69 -5.82 -3.85 2.65
N ALA A 70 -5.32 -5.06 2.41
CA ALA A 70 -4.72 -5.39 1.11
C ALA A 70 -5.77 -5.39 0.01
N LYS A 71 -6.95 -5.94 0.27
CA LYS A 71 -8.06 -5.92 -0.68
C LYS A 71 -8.58 -4.51 -0.91
N GLN A 72 -8.63 -3.69 0.14
CA GLN A 72 -9.02 -2.29 0.01
C GLN A 72 -8.03 -1.52 -0.88
N ALA A 73 -6.73 -1.73 -0.66
CA ALA A 73 -5.70 -1.10 -1.46
C ALA A 73 -5.77 -1.56 -2.92
N LEU A 74 -6.10 -2.83 -3.15
CA LEU A 74 -6.23 -3.35 -4.52
C LEU A 74 -7.36 -2.68 -5.28
N LYS A 75 -8.47 -2.38 -4.62
CA LYS A 75 -9.62 -1.75 -5.26
C LYS A 75 -9.35 -0.32 -5.71
N ASN A 76 -8.64 0.44 -4.88
CA ASN A 76 -8.38 1.85 -5.15
C ASN A 76 -6.97 2.19 -4.67
N HIS A 77 -6.07 2.42 -5.61
CA HIS A 77 -4.68 2.73 -5.27
C HIS A 77 -4.02 3.56 -6.36
N VAL A 78 -2.94 4.22 -5.97
CA VAL A 78 -2.00 4.85 -6.89
C VAL A 78 -0.63 4.27 -6.56
N VAL A 79 0.01 3.65 -7.55
CA VAL A 79 1.33 3.07 -7.35
C VAL A 79 2.38 4.15 -7.54
N LEU A 80 3.16 4.41 -6.49
CA LEU A 80 4.23 5.40 -6.53
C LEU A 80 5.57 4.78 -6.94
N SER A 81 5.78 3.52 -6.61
CA SER A 81 7.02 2.81 -6.89
C SER A 81 6.75 1.31 -6.98
N GLY A 82 7.48 0.64 -7.88
CA GLY A 82 7.41 -0.82 -7.98
C GLY A 82 6.16 -1.36 -8.66
N SER A 83 5.60 -0.64 -9.65
CA SER A 83 4.33 -1.04 -10.26
C SER A 83 4.40 -2.42 -10.91
N GLU A 84 5.49 -2.75 -11.58
CA GLU A 84 5.65 -4.06 -12.21
C GLU A 84 5.65 -5.18 -11.17
N ASP A 85 6.40 -5.01 -10.09
CA ASP A 85 6.45 -5.98 -9.01
C ASP A 85 5.11 -6.10 -8.30
N PHE A 86 4.40 -4.98 -8.15
CA PHE A 86 3.07 -4.99 -7.56
C PHE A 86 2.10 -5.87 -8.35
N TRP A 87 2.07 -5.69 -9.67
CA TRP A 87 1.15 -6.47 -10.50
C TRP A 87 1.51 -7.94 -10.55
N LYS A 88 2.80 -8.29 -10.43
CA LYS A 88 3.22 -9.68 -10.28
C LYS A 88 2.69 -10.30 -8.99
N LEU A 89 2.70 -9.54 -7.89
CA LEU A 89 2.13 -10.02 -6.63
C LEU A 89 0.62 -10.21 -6.71
N VAL A 90 -0.07 -9.29 -7.34
CA VAL A 90 -1.52 -9.39 -7.55
C VAL A 90 -1.85 -10.62 -8.38
N GLU A 91 -1.11 -10.86 -9.43
CA GLU A 91 -1.28 -12.04 -10.27
C GLU A 91 -1.06 -13.33 -9.48
N ASN A 92 0.00 -13.38 -8.67
CA ASN A 92 0.28 -14.54 -7.84
C ASN A 92 -0.83 -14.80 -6.82
N GLY A 93 -1.34 -13.75 -6.19
CA GLY A 93 -2.45 -13.85 -5.25
C GLY A 93 -3.73 -14.35 -5.90
N SER A 94 -3.97 -13.98 -7.16
CA SER A 94 -5.16 -14.38 -7.91
C SER A 94 -5.12 -15.81 -8.40
N ARG A 95 -3.93 -16.36 -8.67
CA ARG A 95 -3.77 -17.71 -9.23
C ARG A 95 -4.27 -18.82 -8.33
N THR A 96 -4.32 -18.59 -7.05
CA THR A 96 -4.69 -19.60 -6.07
C THR A 96 -6.16 -19.49 -5.65
N LEU A 97 -6.87 -18.58 -6.25
CA LEU A 97 -8.32 -18.39 -6.00
C LEU A 97 -9.20 -19.21 -7.02
#